data_89e69d83a19250a0b08be6650eca0aee
#
_entry.id   89e69d83a19250a0b08be6650eca0aee
#
_cell.length_a   1.000
_cell.length_b   1.000
_cell.length_c   1.000
_cell.angle_alpha   90.00
_cell.angle_beta   90.00
_cell.angle_gamma   90.00
#
_symmetry.space_group_name_H-M   'P 1'
#
loop_
_entity.id
_entity.type
_entity.pdbx_description
1 polymer ?
#
loop_
_entity_poly.entity_id
_entity_poly.type
_entity_poly.pdbx_seq_one_letter_code
_entity_poly.pdbx_strand_id
1 'polypeptide(L)'
;NLAVSRLLGVHKFYTTWALYAFTCEPLGQQMMYPDRFPPGADPDAFLINKTNWQELKTPEFTCGIPRAIDGILRVTQELTGVPPLLQISAPYSLAADIYGQEPLLADVVSDPDTVNALLDHLGDEILAPWMDHHFKTFPDGWVELSDASGSPFFIGPENCMQMSIRSIRHMLRGKTYADRVF
;
A
#
# COMPACT_ATOMS: atom_id res chain seq x y z
N ASN A 1 -16.57 14.90 -9.72
CA ASN A 1 -15.33 14.39 -10.34
C ASN A 1 -15.55 13.85 -11.78
N LEU A 2 -16.56 13.01 -12.04
CA LEU A 2 -16.86 12.43 -13.37
C LEU A 2 -17.00 13.48 -14.48
N ALA A 3 -17.74 14.55 -14.25
CA ALA A 3 -17.92 15.63 -15.24
C ALA A 3 -16.59 16.33 -15.57
N VAL A 4 -15.76 16.56 -14.56
CA VAL A 4 -14.44 17.18 -14.72
C VAL A 4 -13.50 16.24 -15.46
N SER A 5 -13.48 14.95 -15.12
CA SER A 5 -12.66 13.96 -15.81
C SER A 5 -13.01 13.83 -17.29
N ARG A 6 -14.32 13.81 -17.61
CA ARG A 6 -14.79 13.81 -19.01
C ARG A 6 -14.39 15.08 -19.76
N LEU A 7 -14.49 16.25 -19.12
CA LEU A 7 -14.10 17.53 -19.72
C LEU A 7 -12.60 17.58 -20.00
N LEU A 8 -11.78 17.02 -19.11
CA LEU A 8 -10.33 17.04 -19.22
C LEU A 8 -9.74 15.85 -19.99
N GLY A 9 -10.56 14.88 -20.42
CA GLY A 9 -10.09 13.66 -21.07
C GLY A 9 -9.24 12.76 -20.17
N VAL A 10 -9.44 12.84 -18.85
CA VAL A 10 -8.71 12.01 -17.88
C VAL A 10 -9.36 10.64 -17.77
N HIS A 11 -8.59 9.59 -18.02
CA HIS A 11 -9.05 8.21 -17.99
C HIS A 11 -8.64 7.44 -16.72
N LYS A 12 -7.96 8.09 -15.78
CA LYS A 12 -7.56 7.55 -14.48
C LYS A 12 -8.44 8.16 -13.40
N PHE A 13 -9.11 7.30 -12.62
CA PHE A 13 -9.96 7.74 -11.52
C PHE A 13 -9.36 7.29 -10.19
N TYR A 14 -9.03 8.26 -9.37
CA TYR A 14 -8.71 8.02 -7.97
C TYR A 14 -10.01 7.93 -7.17
N THR A 15 -10.22 6.80 -6.53
CA THR A 15 -11.42 6.56 -5.71
C THR A 15 -11.36 7.37 -4.43
N THR A 16 -10.18 7.45 -3.82
CA THR A 16 -9.88 8.30 -2.69
C THR A 16 -8.36 8.41 -2.52
N TRP A 17 -7.87 9.57 -2.16
CA TRP A 17 -6.46 9.80 -1.89
C TRP A 17 -5.98 9.30 -0.51
N ALA A 18 -6.90 8.84 0.35
CA ALA A 18 -6.60 8.25 1.65
C ALA A 18 -6.44 6.73 1.61
N LEU A 19 -6.50 6.08 0.43
CA LEU A 19 -6.43 4.61 0.32
C LEU A 19 -5.12 4.04 0.87
N TYR A 20 -4.02 4.77 0.78
CA TYR A 20 -2.75 4.31 1.34
C TYR A 20 -2.83 4.08 2.85
N ALA A 21 -3.44 5.01 3.59
CA ALA A 21 -3.69 4.86 5.03
C ALA A 21 -4.61 3.66 5.34
N PHE A 22 -5.57 3.38 4.46
CA PHE A 22 -6.49 2.25 4.63
C PHE A 22 -5.84 0.87 4.47
N THR A 23 -4.62 0.79 3.96
CA THR A 23 -3.85 -0.46 3.98
C THR A 23 -3.47 -0.85 5.43
N CYS A 24 -3.27 0.11 6.31
CA CYS A 24 -2.80 -0.10 7.68
C CYS A 24 -3.92 -0.52 8.65
N GLU A 25 -5.12 0.06 8.51
CA GLU A 25 -6.22 -0.14 9.44
C GLU A 25 -6.70 -1.61 9.52
N PRO A 26 -6.85 -2.36 8.41
CA PRO A 26 -7.22 -3.78 8.46
C PRO A 26 -6.17 -4.67 9.12
N LEU A 27 -4.93 -4.19 9.27
CA LEU A 27 -3.86 -4.87 10.00
C LEU A 27 -3.95 -4.65 11.50
N GLY A 28 -4.77 -3.68 11.94
CA GLY A 28 -4.92 -3.31 13.34
C GLY A 28 -4.15 -2.03 13.75
N GLN A 29 -3.53 -1.33 12.79
CA GLN A 29 -2.91 -0.03 13.08
C GLN A 29 -3.96 0.97 13.52
N GLN A 30 -3.74 1.61 14.66
CA GLN A 30 -4.57 2.71 15.13
C GLN A 30 -4.41 3.91 14.19
N MET A 31 -5.55 4.43 13.71
CA MET A 31 -5.57 5.53 12.75
C MET A 31 -6.13 6.79 13.38
N MET A 32 -5.58 7.94 13.00
CA MET A 32 -6.13 9.26 13.30
C MET A 32 -6.95 9.76 12.13
N TYR A 33 -8.11 10.37 12.43
CA TYR A 33 -9.04 10.97 11.47
C TYR A 33 -9.26 12.46 11.78
N PRO A 34 -8.26 13.33 11.54
CA PRO A 34 -8.37 14.75 11.83
C PRO A 34 -9.34 15.46 10.88
N ASP A 35 -10.07 16.48 11.36
CA ASP A 35 -11.09 17.21 10.57
C ASP A 35 -10.54 17.91 9.31
N ARG A 36 -9.25 18.28 9.32
CA ARG A 36 -8.64 19.17 8.28
C ARG A 36 -7.49 18.54 7.53
N PHE A 37 -7.06 17.35 7.89
CA PHE A 37 -5.95 16.64 7.29
C PHE A 37 -6.37 15.23 6.90
N PRO A 38 -5.64 14.58 5.97
CA PRO A 38 -5.92 13.19 5.64
C PRO A 38 -5.75 12.28 6.87
N PRO A 39 -6.44 11.14 6.88
CA PRO A 39 -6.16 10.07 7.83
C PRO A 39 -4.70 9.64 7.75
N GLY A 40 -4.14 9.28 8.90
CA GLY A 40 -2.78 8.77 9.02
C GLY A 40 -2.66 7.79 10.18
N ALA A 41 -1.59 7.03 10.21
CA ALA A 41 -1.26 6.19 11.36
C ALA A 41 -1.02 7.05 12.60
N ASP A 42 -1.45 6.55 13.76
CA ASP A 42 -1.18 7.22 15.04
C ASP A 42 0.32 7.08 15.37
N PRO A 43 1.06 8.19 15.46
CA PRO A 43 2.49 8.16 15.72
C PRO A 43 2.86 7.69 17.14
N ASP A 44 1.88 7.68 18.07
CA ASP A 44 2.08 7.24 19.45
C ASP A 44 1.69 5.76 19.66
N ALA A 45 1.17 5.08 18.61
CA ALA A 45 0.65 3.72 18.71
C ALA A 45 0.97 2.87 17.47
N PHE A 46 2.25 2.70 17.15
CA PHE A 46 2.68 1.84 16.06
C PHE A 46 2.37 0.37 16.32
N LEU A 47 1.86 -0.30 15.30
CA LEU A 47 1.39 -1.67 15.35
C LEU A 47 2.50 -2.69 15.59
N ILE A 48 3.65 -2.47 14.96
CA ILE A 48 4.78 -3.40 14.99
C ILE A 48 6.06 -2.73 15.47
N ASN A 49 7.00 -3.58 15.83
CA ASN A 49 8.36 -3.23 16.19
C ASN A 49 9.33 -4.34 15.74
N LYS A 50 10.60 -4.21 16.08
CA LYS A 50 11.67 -5.13 15.69
C LYS A 50 11.44 -6.60 16.09
N THR A 51 10.57 -6.88 17.07
CA THR A 51 10.39 -8.20 17.66
C THR A 51 9.08 -8.90 17.32
N ASN A 52 8.08 -8.19 16.75
CA ASN A 52 6.74 -8.76 16.54
C ASN A 52 6.21 -8.66 15.09
N TRP A 53 6.95 -8.09 14.16
CA TRP A 53 6.50 -7.88 12.78
C TRP A 53 6.15 -9.19 12.05
N GLN A 54 6.76 -10.32 12.43
CA GLN A 54 6.46 -11.64 11.86
C GLN A 54 5.07 -12.17 12.24
N GLU A 55 4.42 -11.56 13.23
CA GLU A 55 3.06 -11.93 13.67
C GLU A 55 1.97 -11.33 12.78
N LEU A 56 2.31 -10.35 11.93
CA LEU A 56 1.37 -9.77 10.98
C LEU A 56 0.87 -10.83 10.01
N LYS A 57 -0.44 -10.80 9.76
CA LYS A 57 -1.12 -11.71 8.86
C LYS A 57 -1.93 -10.97 7.82
N THR A 58 -2.15 -11.64 6.71
CA THR A 58 -3.06 -11.18 5.66
C THR A 58 -4.42 -10.78 6.25
N PRO A 59 -4.93 -9.58 5.94
CA PRO A 59 -6.25 -9.15 6.39
C PRO A 59 -7.35 -9.94 5.71
N GLU A 60 -8.54 -9.95 6.31
CA GLU A 60 -9.71 -10.54 5.68
C GLU A 60 -10.30 -9.58 4.62
N PHE A 61 -10.44 -10.05 3.37
CA PHE A 61 -10.91 -9.24 2.25
C PHE A 61 -12.44 -9.21 2.09
N THR A 62 -13.17 -10.07 2.80
CA THR A 62 -14.63 -10.19 2.67
C THR A 62 -15.42 -9.27 3.58
N CYS A 63 -14.75 -8.55 4.47
CA CYS A 63 -15.38 -7.62 5.43
C CYS A 63 -14.58 -6.33 5.58
N GLY A 64 -15.09 -5.40 6.39
CA GLY A 64 -14.42 -4.16 6.75
C GLY A 64 -14.01 -3.30 5.57
N ILE A 65 -12.85 -2.68 5.70
CA ILE A 65 -12.29 -1.74 4.72
C ILE A 65 -11.98 -2.39 3.36
N PRO A 66 -11.35 -3.58 3.26
CA PRO A 66 -11.10 -4.20 1.96
C PRO A 66 -12.39 -4.41 1.15
N ARG A 67 -13.47 -4.89 1.79
CA ARG A 67 -14.77 -5.02 1.14
C ARG A 67 -15.36 -3.67 0.72
N ALA A 68 -15.18 -2.62 1.53
CA ALA A 68 -15.66 -1.27 1.19
C ALA A 68 -14.91 -0.71 -0.04
N ILE A 69 -13.60 -0.95 -0.12
CA ILE A 69 -12.77 -0.58 -1.28
C ILE A 69 -13.26 -1.30 -2.54
N ASP A 70 -13.50 -2.60 -2.50
CA ASP A 70 -14.07 -3.36 -3.62
C ASP A 70 -15.42 -2.78 -4.08
N GLY A 71 -16.28 -2.40 -3.12
CA GLY A 71 -17.57 -1.75 -3.41
C GLY A 71 -17.38 -0.42 -4.15
N ILE A 72 -16.47 0.43 -3.69
CA ILE A 72 -16.15 1.72 -4.31
C ILE A 72 -15.58 1.51 -5.73
N LEU A 73 -14.65 0.58 -5.91
CA LEU A 73 -14.05 0.26 -7.20
C LEU A 73 -15.10 -0.24 -8.19
N ARG A 74 -16.00 -1.13 -7.78
CA ARG A 74 -17.10 -1.64 -8.60
C ARG A 74 -18.04 -0.53 -9.05
N VAL A 75 -18.50 0.32 -8.13
CA VAL A 75 -19.37 1.46 -8.46
C VAL A 75 -18.65 2.44 -9.40
N THR A 76 -17.36 2.68 -9.18
CA THR A 76 -16.56 3.53 -10.07
C THR A 76 -16.50 2.94 -11.49
N GLN A 77 -16.23 1.65 -11.63
CA GLN A 77 -16.22 0.97 -12.92
C GLN A 77 -17.59 1.04 -13.61
N GLU A 78 -18.67 0.76 -12.89
CA GLU A 78 -20.05 0.84 -13.44
C GLU A 78 -20.40 2.23 -13.93
N LEU A 79 -19.99 3.28 -13.22
CA LEU A 79 -20.29 4.68 -13.59
C LEU A 79 -19.39 5.23 -14.69
N THR A 80 -18.17 4.73 -14.82
CA THR A 80 -17.15 5.33 -15.70
C THR A 80 -16.80 4.46 -16.89
N GLY A 81 -16.97 3.14 -16.79
CA GLY A 81 -16.46 2.16 -17.76
C GLY A 81 -14.93 2.03 -17.73
N VAL A 82 -14.24 2.67 -16.76
CA VAL A 82 -12.78 2.60 -16.63
C VAL A 82 -12.41 1.41 -15.75
N PRO A 83 -11.37 0.63 -16.12
CA PRO A 83 -10.87 -0.46 -15.27
C PRO A 83 -10.56 0.00 -13.85
N PRO A 84 -10.90 -0.79 -12.83
CA PRO A 84 -10.64 -0.45 -11.44
C PRO A 84 -9.15 -0.29 -11.14
N LEU A 85 -8.81 0.77 -10.42
CA LEU A 85 -7.45 1.06 -9.98
C LEU A 85 -7.39 0.94 -8.45
N LEU A 86 -6.75 -0.11 -7.96
CA LEU A 86 -6.41 -0.24 -6.55
C LEU A 86 -5.16 0.60 -6.25
N GLN A 87 -5.23 1.44 -5.23
CA GLN A 87 -4.11 2.24 -4.76
C GLN A 87 -3.73 1.78 -3.36
N ILE A 88 -2.53 1.28 -3.19
CA ILE A 88 -2.01 0.80 -1.91
C ILE A 88 -0.56 1.26 -1.70
N SER A 89 -0.11 1.23 -0.45
CA SER A 89 1.29 1.48 -0.13
C SER A 89 2.18 0.37 -0.68
N ALA A 90 3.38 0.73 -1.12
CA ALA A 90 4.45 -0.24 -1.34
C ALA A 90 5.04 -0.73 -0.01
N PRO A 91 5.85 -1.80 0.01
CA PRO A 91 6.35 -2.39 1.26
C PRO A 91 7.03 -1.41 2.21
N TYR A 92 7.89 -0.51 1.70
CA TYR A 92 8.61 0.45 2.55
C TYR A 92 7.66 1.50 3.15
N SER A 93 6.74 2.07 2.35
CA SER A 93 5.77 3.03 2.88
C SER A 93 4.81 2.37 3.87
N LEU A 94 4.38 1.14 3.64
CA LEU A 94 3.59 0.39 4.63
C LEU A 94 4.37 0.17 5.92
N ALA A 95 5.66 -0.21 5.83
CA ALA A 95 6.53 -0.33 7.00
C ALA A 95 6.63 1.00 7.76
N ALA A 96 6.82 2.12 7.06
CA ALA A 96 6.90 3.45 7.68
C ALA A 96 5.61 3.82 8.45
N ASP A 97 4.45 3.41 7.93
CA ASP A 97 3.15 3.71 8.57
C ASP A 97 2.89 2.85 9.83
N ILE A 98 3.36 1.60 9.88
CA ILE A 98 3.02 0.67 10.97
C ILE A 98 4.17 0.37 11.94
N TYR A 99 5.41 0.62 11.55
CA TYR A 99 6.62 0.51 12.38
C TYR A 99 7.06 1.88 12.92
N GLY A 100 6.73 2.93 12.19
CA GLY A 100 7.16 4.31 12.43
C GLY A 100 8.34 4.73 11.58
N GLN A 101 8.25 5.92 11.01
CA GLN A 101 9.26 6.46 10.11
C GLN A 101 10.65 6.58 10.77
N GLU A 102 10.70 7.10 12.01
CA GLU A 102 11.95 7.34 12.71
C GLU A 102 12.66 6.03 13.10
N PRO A 103 12.02 5.06 13.80
CA PRO A 103 12.67 3.80 14.12
C PRO A 103 13.04 2.99 12.87
N LEU A 104 12.23 3.04 11.80
CA LEU A 104 12.56 2.37 10.54
C LEU A 104 13.82 2.95 9.90
N LEU A 105 13.98 4.28 9.87
CA LEU A 105 15.18 4.95 9.36
C LEU A 105 16.43 4.62 10.20
N ALA A 106 16.29 4.51 11.51
CA ALA A 106 17.38 4.08 12.38
C ALA A 106 17.83 2.66 12.06
N ASP A 107 16.88 1.75 11.82
CA ASP A 107 17.17 0.35 11.48
C ASP A 107 17.68 0.17 10.05
N VAL A 108 17.32 1.02 9.11
CA VAL A 108 17.94 1.06 7.76
C VAL A 108 19.46 1.16 7.84
N VAL A 109 19.98 1.89 8.85
CA VAL A 109 21.42 2.09 9.03
C VAL A 109 22.02 1.02 9.95
N SER A 110 21.33 0.65 11.03
CA SER A 110 21.88 -0.21 12.07
C SER A 110 21.67 -1.71 11.83
N ASP A 111 20.61 -2.09 11.08
CA ASP A 111 20.21 -3.49 10.88
C ASP A 111 19.45 -3.66 9.54
N PRO A 112 20.10 -3.39 8.41
CA PRO A 112 19.46 -3.42 7.09
C PRO A 112 18.89 -4.79 6.70
N ASP A 113 19.46 -5.87 7.25
CA ASP A 113 18.97 -7.23 6.98
C ASP A 113 17.60 -7.47 7.59
N THR A 114 17.38 -7.04 8.85
CA THR A 114 16.06 -7.10 9.47
C THR A 114 15.05 -6.22 8.74
N VAL A 115 15.43 -5.03 8.29
CA VAL A 115 14.55 -4.18 7.46
C VAL A 115 14.18 -4.89 6.16
N ASN A 116 15.14 -5.47 5.45
CA ASN A 116 14.87 -6.21 4.23
C ASN A 116 13.93 -7.41 4.47
N ALA A 117 14.11 -8.15 5.56
CA ALA A 117 13.23 -9.26 5.92
C ALA A 117 11.80 -8.79 6.25
N LEU A 118 11.66 -7.66 6.96
CA LEU A 118 10.37 -7.01 7.21
C LEU A 118 9.67 -6.64 5.88
N LEU A 119 10.40 -5.97 4.97
CA LEU A 119 9.82 -5.54 3.69
C LEU A 119 9.38 -6.73 2.83
N ASP A 120 10.14 -7.83 2.83
CA ASP A 120 9.75 -9.06 2.13
C ASP A 120 8.51 -9.68 2.75
N HIS A 121 8.43 -9.75 4.09
CA HIS A 121 7.24 -10.25 4.78
C HIS A 121 5.99 -9.40 4.47
N LEU A 122 6.09 -8.07 4.51
CA LEU A 122 4.97 -7.17 4.15
C LEU A 122 4.56 -7.35 2.68
N GLY A 123 5.53 -7.55 1.79
CA GLY A 123 5.27 -7.85 0.39
C GLY A 123 4.52 -9.15 0.20
N ASP A 124 5.03 -10.24 0.78
CA ASP A 124 4.55 -11.61 0.54
C ASP A 124 3.25 -11.91 1.30
N GLU A 125 3.14 -11.49 2.57
CA GLU A 125 2.02 -11.87 3.43
C GLU A 125 0.88 -10.86 3.44
N ILE A 126 1.11 -9.60 3.06
CA ILE A 126 0.10 -8.55 3.13
C ILE A 126 -0.27 -8.02 1.74
N LEU A 127 0.71 -7.46 1.01
CA LEU A 127 0.43 -6.73 -0.22
C LEU A 127 0.17 -7.65 -1.42
N ALA A 128 0.93 -8.73 -1.58
CA ALA A 128 0.70 -9.69 -2.65
C ALA A 128 -0.67 -10.38 -2.53
N PRO A 129 -1.12 -10.88 -1.36
CA PRO A 129 -2.49 -11.36 -1.18
C PRO A 129 -3.57 -10.34 -1.49
N TRP A 130 -3.35 -9.05 -1.18
CA TRP A 130 -4.30 -7.99 -1.53
C TRP A 130 -4.40 -7.78 -3.04
N MET A 131 -3.26 -7.75 -3.73
CA MET A 131 -3.25 -7.67 -5.19
C MET A 131 -3.86 -8.92 -5.83
N ASP A 132 -3.57 -10.13 -5.30
CA ASP A 132 -4.18 -11.39 -5.77
C ASP A 132 -5.71 -11.34 -5.64
N HIS A 133 -6.23 -10.82 -4.51
CA HIS A 133 -7.66 -10.59 -4.30
C HIS A 133 -8.22 -9.57 -5.29
N HIS A 134 -7.53 -8.45 -5.50
CA HIS A 134 -7.95 -7.40 -6.44
C HIS A 134 -8.06 -7.93 -7.86
N PHE A 135 -7.04 -8.59 -8.38
CA PHE A 135 -7.04 -9.11 -9.75
C PHE A 135 -7.99 -10.30 -9.96
N LYS A 136 -8.30 -11.04 -8.88
CA LYS A 136 -9.37 -12.05 -8.91
C LYS A 136 -10.75 -11.40 -9.01
N THR A 137 -10.96 -10.28 -8.30
CA THR A 137 -12.25 -9.55 -8.24
C THR A 137 -12.46 -8.69 -9.49
N PHE A 138 -11.38 -8.12 -10.01
CA PHE A 138 -11.33 -7.21 -11.16
C PHE A 138 -10.25 -7.67 -12.16
N PRO A 139 -10.54 -8.64 -13.05
CA PRO A 139 -9.55 -9.20 -13.96
C PRO A 139 -8.90 -8.20 -14.95
N ASP A 140 -9.58 -7.08 -15.23
CA ASP A 140 -9.11 -5.97 -16.06
C ASP A 140 -8.51 -4.81 -15.23
N GLY A 141 -8.42 -4.97 -13.91
CA GLY A 141 -7.94 -3.95 -12.98
C GLY A 141 -6.46 -3.62 -13.11
N TRP A 142 -6.07 -2.57 -12.41
CA TRP A 142 -4.69 -2.08 -12.26
C TRP A 142 -4.38 -1.84 -10.79
N VAL A 143 -3.10 -1.83 -10.44
CA VAL A 143 -2.62 -1.47 -9.09
C VAL A 143 -1.60 -0.35 -9.20
N GLU A 144 -1.75 0.66 -8.34
CA GLU A 144 -0.76 1.70 -8.11
C GLU A 144 -0.13 1.49 -6.74
N LEU A 145 1.19 1.28 -6.73
CA LEU A 145 1.98 1.20 -5.50
C LEU A 145 2.58 2.57 -5.20
N SER A 146 2.23 3.14 -4.05
CA SER A 146 2.84 4.39 -3.59
C SER A 146 3.98 4.11 -2.63
N ASP A 147 5.15 4.66 -2.92
CA ASP A 147 6.33 4.52 -2.05
C ASP A 147 7.00 5.87 -1.77
N ALA A 148 6.25 6.80 -1.22
CA ALA A 148 6.77 8.12 -0.85
C ALA A 148 7.89 8.01 0.20
N SER A 149 7.70 7.19 1.24
CA SER A 149 8.67 7.01 2.33
C SER A 149 9.94 6.26 1.90
N GLY A 150 9.82 5.35 0.92
CA GLY A 150 10.96 4.64 0.33
C GLY A 150 11.64 5.38 -0.81
N SER A 151 11.26 6.64 -1.07
CA SER A 151 11.84 7.44 -2.15
C SER A 151 13.30 7.83 -1.89
N PRO A 152 14.09 8.11 -2.96
CA PRO A 152 15.48 8.55 -2.80
C PRO A 152 15.64 9.83 -1.98
N PHE A 153 14.58 10.63 -1.89
CA PHE A 153 14.57 11.86 -1.09
C PHE A 153 14.67 11.57 0.41
N PHE A 154 13.98 10.52 0.90
CA PHE A 154 13.95 10.19 2.33
C PHE A 154 15.08 9.25 2.75
N ILE A 155 15.37 8.22 1.96
CA ILE A 155 16.30 7.16 2.36
C ILE A 155 17.61 7.14 1.55
N GLY A 156 17.75 8.08 0.62
CA GLY A 156 18.88 8.13 -0.31
C GLY A 156 18.74 7.14 -1.47
N PRO A 157 19.46 7.39 -2.59
CA PRO A 157 19.28 6.60 -3.81
C PRO A 157 19.74 5.12 -3.65
N GLU A 158 20.77 4.87 -2.85
CA GLU A 158 21.28 3.52 -2.63
C GLU A 158 20.26 2.66 -1.85
N ASN A 159 19.78 3.13 -0.70
CA ASN A 159 18.78 2.43 0.09
C ASN A 159 17.44 2.30 -0.66
N CYS A 160 17.04 3.30 -1.44
CA CYS A 160 15.88 3.19 -2.32
C CYS A 160 16.00 1.98 -3.25
N MET A 161 17.15 1.81 -3.89
CA MET A 161 17.38 0.67 -4.78
C MET A 161 17.47 -0.68 -4.05
N GLN A 162 18.18 -0.70 -2.91
CA GLN A 162 18.49 -1.93 -2.17
C GLN A 162 17.34 -2.42 -1.28
N MET A 163 16.40 -1.57 -0.91
CA MET A 163 15.28 -1.89 -0.02
C MET A 163 13.93 -1.73 -0.73
N SER A 164 13.53 -0.48 -1.06
CA SER A 164 12.23 -0.20 -1.65
C SER A 164 12.04 -0.89 -3.00
N ILE A 165 12.86 -0.59 -3.98
CA ILE A 165 12.74 -1.19 -5.33
C ILE A 165 12.99 -2.70 -5.29
N ARG A 166 13.93 -3.17 -4.46
CA ARG A 166 14.19 -4.59 -4.28
C ARG A 166 12.97 -5.33 -3.76
N SER A 167 12.31 -4.83 -2.71
CA SER A 167 11.15 -5.48 -2.11
C SER A 167 9.94 -5.50 -3.07
N ILE A 168 9.71 -4.43 -3.83
CA ILE A 168 8.68 -4.40 -4.88
C ILE A 168 8.97 -5.47 -5.93
N ARG A 169 10.22 -5.56 -6.42
CA ARG A 169 10.61 -6.60 -7.39
C ARG A 169 10.50 -8.01 -6.84
N HIS A 170 10.82 -8.20 -5.55
CA HIS A 170 10.65 -9.48 -4.86
C HIS A 170 9.18 -9.89 -4.85
N MET A 171 8.31 -9.03 -4.35
CA MET A 171 6.86 -9.25 -4.24
C MET A 171 6.19 -9.56 -5.60
N LEU A 172 6.62 -8.91 -6.68
CA LEU A 172 6.04 -9.09 -8.02
C LEU A 172 6.64 -10.25 -8.81
N ARG A 173 7.66 -10.93 -8.28
CA ARG A 173 8.33 -12.03 -8.97
C ARG A 173 7.36 -13.18 -9.26
N GLY A 174 7.22 -13.53 -10.56
CA GLY A 174 6.36 -14.62 -11.00
C GLY A 174 4.86 -14.32 -10.98
N LYS A 175 4.45 -13.11 -10.63
CA LYS A 175 3.04 -12.70 -10.69
C LYS A 175 2.64 -12.41 -12.14
N THR A 176 1.54 -13.00 -12.58
CA THR A 176 1.02 -12.87 -13.96
C THR A 176 0.46 -11.50 -14.28
N TYR A 177 0.24 -10.68 -13.28
CA TYR A 177 -0.29 -9.32 -13.38
C TYR A 177 0.78 -8.23 -13.16
N ALA A 178 2.06 -8.60 -13.10
CA ALA A 178 3.13 -7.65 -12.77
C ALA A 178 3.23 -6.46 -13.75
N ASP A 179 2.82 -6.64 -15.00
CA ASP A 179 2.76 -5.61 -16.04
C ASP A 179 1.63 -4.58 -15.83
N ARG A 180 0.71 -4.87 -14.90
CA ARG A 180 -0.41 -3.98 -14.52
C ARG A 180 -0.24 -3.35 -13.15
N VAL A 181 0.96 -3.43 -12.59
CA VAL A 181 1.36 -2.78 -11.31
C VAL A 181 2.40 -1.71 -11.62
N PHE A 182 2.21 -0.48 -11.11
CA PHE A 182 3.11 0.65 -11.37
C PHE A 182 3.23 1.60 -10.17
#